data_a4bcb9354b07a786f86897f69f46b627
#
_entry.id   a4bcb9354b07a786f86897f69f46b627
#
_cell.length_a   1.000
_cell.length_b   1.000
_cell.length_c   1.000
_cell.angle_alpha   90.00
_cell.angle_beta   90.00
_cell.angle_gamma   90.00
#
_symmetry.space_group_name_H-M   'P 1'
#
loop_
_entity.id
_entity.type
_entity.pdbx_description
1 polymer ?
#
loop_
_entity_poly.entity_id
_entity_poly.type
_entity_poly.pdbx_seq_one_letter_code
_entity_poly.pdbx_strand_id
1 'polypeptide(L)'
;MLRACGLTAMVLGDGDGAFRHLRTLFADDGDPLDPFLSPRCVAELAVAAHRTGRRREAAHVLARVRRSQGARPTTRMTLLMHHAAALVDEDADPEHHFQLAVVNPEAARWPLERARARLGYAIWLRRHRRPLEARAQLTVVLEAATRLGARHLVESACGELRASGVAEAPSSADPLSELTAQQRQIVRLAADGLSNREIGEQLFLSPRTVGSHLYNVYPKLGISSRHQLRDLLVCEK
;
A
#
# COMPACT_ATOMS: atom_id res chain seq x y z
N MET A 1 14.44 11.24 -14.93
CA MET A 1 14.65 12.14 -13.78
C MET A 1 13.34 12.66 -13.22
N LEU A 2 12.49 13.34 -13.97
CA LEU A 2 11.20 13.93 -13.50
C LEU A 2 10.25 12.95 -12.81
N ARG A 3 10.07 11.74 -13.35
CA ARG A 3 9.27 10.70 -12.69
C ARG A 3 9.81 10.34 -11.30
N ALA A 4 11.11 10.21 -11.17
CA ALA A 4 11.73 9.90 -9.87
C ALA A 4 11.47 11.03 -8.86
N CYS A 5 11.61 12.30 -9.26
CA CYS A 5 11.29 13.45 -8.42
C CYS A 5 9.82 13.42 -7.97
N GLY A 6 8.89 13.14 -8.90
CA GLY A 6 7.46 13.03 -8.57
C GLY A 6 7.18 11.89 -7.59
N LEU A 7 7.78 10.72 -7.76
CA LEU A 7 7.63 9.59 -6.85
C LEU A 7 8.24 9.87 -5.48
N THR A 8 9.40 10.52 -5.42
CA THR A 8 10.02 10.94 -4.16
C THR A 8 9.13 11.93 -3.40
N ALA A 9 8.59 12.93 -4.10
CA ALA A 9 7.64 13.89 -3.51
C ALA A 9 6.39 13.18 -2.96
N MET A 10 5.85 12.16 -3.67
CA MET A 10 4.74 11.36 -3.17
C MET A 10 5.08 10.63 -1.86
N VAL A 11 6.28 10.05 -1.76
CA VAL A 11 6.75 9.36 -0.55
C VAL A 11 6.93 10.32 0.62
N LEU A 12 7.43 11.53 0.34
CA LEU A 12 7.62 12.58 1.35
C LEU A 12 6.31 13.30 1.74
N GLY A 13 5.17 12.94 1.11
CA GLY A 13 3.89 13.57 1.39
C GLY A 13 3.69 14.93 0.71
N ASP A 14 4.64 15.39 -0.11
CA ASP A 14 4.52 16.61 -0.91
C ASP A 14 3.65 16.36 -2.16
N GLY A 15 2.34 16.45 -1.96
CA GLY A 15 1.37 16.24 -3.04
C GLY A 15 1.48 17.26 -4.17
N ASP A 16 1.75 18.52 -3.85
CA ASP A 16 1.89 19.59 -4.83
C ASP A 16 3.18 19.45 -5.65
N GLY A 17 4.28 19.13 -5.02
CA GLY A 17 5.54 18.81 -5.69
C GLY A 17 5.40 17.59 -6.59
N ALA A 18 4.76 16.54 -6.09
CA ALA A 18 4.48 15.34 -6.88
C ALA A 18 3.67 15.65 -8.13
N PHE A 19 2.57 16.41 -7.97
CA PHE A 19 1.74 16.79 -9.09
C PHE A 19 2.52 17.63 -10.11
N ARG A 20 3.24 18.66 -9.69
CA ARG A 20 4.05 19.48 -10.59
C ARG A 20 5.04 18.64 -11.39
N HIS A 21 5.84 17.80 -10.72
CA HIS A 21 6.84 16.98 -11.39
C HIS A 21 6.25 15.95 -12.37
N LEU A 22 5.11 15.35 -12.01
CA LEU A 22 4.46 14.38 -12.89
C LEU A 22 3.73 15.05 -14.05
N ARG A 23 3.18 16.24 -13.83
CA ARG A 23 2.47 17.00 -14.87
C ARG A 23 3.41 17.47 -15.99
N THR A 24 4.67 17.80 -15.68
CA THR A 24 5.67 18.16 -16.69
C THR A 24 6.07 17.03 -17.64
N LEU A 25 5.60 15.81 -17.42
CA LEU A 25 5.75 14.71 -18.37
C LEU A 25 4.73 14.77 -19.53
N PHE A 26 3.82 15.72 -19.48
CA PHE A 26 2.76 15.93 -20.46
C PHE A 26 2.79 17.38 -20.93
N ALA A 27 2.48 17.61 -22.20
CA ALA A 27 2.34 18.94 -22.77
C ALA A 27 1.16 19.72 -22.15
N ASP A 28 1.04 20.99 -22.45
CA ASP A 28 -0.04 21.84 -21.90
C ASP A 28 -1.43 21.32 -22.28
N ASP A 29 -1.58 20.78 -23.48
CA ASP A 29 -2.80 20.14 -23.97
C ASP A 29 -3.00 18.71 -23.43
N GLY A 30 -2.14 18.23 -22.54
CA GLY A 30 -2.20 16.94 -21.89
C GLY A 30 -1.65 15.77 -22.70
N ASP A 31 -1.08 15.98 -23.89
CA ASP A 31 -0.46 14.92 -24.66
C ASP A 31 0.84 14.41 -24.00
N PRO A 32 1.11 13.11 -24.07
CA PRO A 32 2.37 12.56 -23.59
C PRO A 32 3.58 13.15 -24.32
N LEU A 33 4.54 13.74 -23.60
CA LEU A 33 5.80 14.23 -24.18
C LEU A 33 6.71 13.13 -24.64
N ASP A 34 6.68 11.99 -23.96
CA ASP A 34 7.35 10.76 -24.37
C ASP A 34 6.30 9.66 -24.54
N PRO A 35 6.21 9.00 -25.72
CA PRO A 35 5.15 8.05 -26.02
C PRO A 35 5.21 6.77 -25.17
N PHE A 36 6.36 6.48 -24.56
CA PHE A 36 6.56 5.25 -23.76
C PHE A 36 6.56 5.52 -22.26
N LEU A 37 7.15 6.60 -21.80
CA LEU A 37 7.32 6.89 -20.38
C LEU A 37 6.15 7.68 -19.80
N SER A 38 5.70 8.75 -20.49
CA SER A 38 4.67 9.63 -19.96
C SER A 38 3.35 8.91 -19.68
N PRO A 39 2.81 8.06 -20.58
CA PRO A 39 1.57 7.33 -20.30
C PRO A 39 1.64 6.45 -19.07
N ARG A 40 2.83 5.89 -18.77
CA ARG A 40 3.03 5.04 -17.59
C ARG A 40 2.99 5.79 -16.27
N CYS A 41 2.98 7.11 -16.31
CA CYS A 41 2.90 7.96 -15.11
C CYS A 41 1.47 8.47 -14.85
N VAL A 42 0.48 8.08 -15.67
CA VAL A 42 -0.89 8.60 -15.57
C VAL A 42 -1.55 8.25 -14.23
N ALA A 43 -1.30 7.06 -13.69
CA ALA A 43 -1.85 6.64 -12.41
C ALA A 43 -1.24 7.42 -11.24
N GLU A 44 0.08 7.64 -11.24
CA GLU A 44 0.76 8.46 -10.24
C GLU A 44 0.31 9.91 -10.30
N LEU A 45 0.16 10.47 -11.50
CA LEU A 45 -0.40 11.81 -11.69
C LEU A 45 -1.82 11.92 -11.13
N ALA A 46 -2.66 10.91 -11.39
CA ALA A 46 -4.03 10.87 -10.88
C ALA A 46 -4.08 10.81 -9.34
N VAL A 47 -3.20 10.03 -8.71
CA VAL A 47 -3.07 9.98 -7.25
C VAL A 47 -2.68 11.35 -6.68
N ALA A 48 -1.68 12.01 -7.27
CA ALA A 48 -1.24 13.33 -6.84
C ALA A 48 -2.35 14.39 -7.05
N ALA A 49 -3.02 14.35 -8.19
CA ALA A 49 -4.15 15.23 -8.52
C ALA A 49 -5.34 15.05 -7.57
N HIS A 50 -5.66 13.81 -7.22
CA HIS A 50 -6.74 13.51 -6.28
C HIS A 50 -6.46 14.08 -4.88
N ARG A 51 -5.20 14.02 -4.43
CA ARG A 51 -4.78 14.56 -3.13
C ARG A 51 -4.77 16.09 -3.08
N THR A 52 -4.51 16.73 -4.23
CA THR A 52 -4.35 18.19 -4.33
C THR A 52 -5.56 18.91 -4.94
N GLY A 53 -6.66 18.19 -5.20
CA GLY A 53 -7.88 18.77 -5.76
C GLY A 53 -7.80 19.12 -7.26
N ARG A 54 -6.76 18.67 -7.97
CA ARG A 54 -6.54 18.96 -9.40
C ARG A 54 -7.08 17.86 -10.33
N ARG A 55 -8.21 17.24 -9.96
CA ARG A 55 -8.77 16.09 -10.68
C ARG A 55 -9.06 16.38 -12.14
N ARG A 56 -9.64 17.54 -12.44
CA ARG A 56 -10.02 17.92 -13.81
C ARG A 56 -8.83 17.98 -14.76
N GLU A 57 -7.71 18.51 -14.29
CA GLU A 57 -6.49 18.58 -15.09
C GLU A 57 -5.94 17.18 -15.38
N ALA A 58 -5.90 16.28 -14.38
CA ALA A 58 -5.47 14.91 -14.56
C ALA A 58 -6.47 14.08 -15.39
N ALA A 59 -7.78 14.35 -15.31
CA ALA A 59 -8.79 13.73 -16.17
C ALA A 59 -8.57 14.09 -17.64
N HIS A 60 -8.24 15.37 -17.91
CA HIS A 60 -7.87 15.80 -19.26
C HIS A 60 -6.65 15.03 -19.78
N VAL A 61 -5.58 14.93 -18.99
CA VAL A 61 -4.39 14.13 -19.35
C VAL A 61 -4.77 12.66 -19.59
N LEU A 62 -5.60 12.06 -18.73
CA LEU A 62 -6.06 10.67 -18.89
C LEU A 62 -6.78 10.46 -20.23
N ALA A 63 -7.64 11.41 -20.63
CA ALA A 63 -8.34 11.37 -21.92
C ALA A 63 -7.36 11.41 -23.10
N ARG A 64 -6.29 12.19 -23.01
CA ARG A 64 -5.22 12.25 -24.03
C ARG A 64 -4.42 10.94 -24.07
N VAL A 65 -4.06 10.41 -22.90
CA VAL A 65 -3.39 9.10 -22.81
C VAL A 65 -4.25 7.98 -23.39
N ARG A 66 -5.55 7.93 -23.08
CA ARG A 66 -6.47 6.94 -23.68
C ARG A 66 -6.44 7.00 -25.22
N ARG A 67 -6.46 8.18 -25.80
CA ARG A 67 -6.37 8.35 -27.27
C ARG A 67 -5.02 7.89 -27.82
N SER A 68 -3.91 8.22 -27.16
CA SER A 68 -2.57 7.85 -27.62
C SER A 68 -2.32 6.34 -27.59
N GLN A 69 -3.00 5.61 -26.69
CA GLN A 69 -2.86 4.15 -26.59
C GLN A 69 -3.72 3.36 -27.60
N GLY A 70 -4.64 4.04 -28.27
CA GLY A 70 -5.50 3.42 -29.31
C GLY A 70 -6.49 2.39 -28.76
N ALA A 71 -7.05 1.58 -29.68
CA ALA A 71 -8.12 0.64 -29.35
C ALA A 71 -7.68 -0.60 -28.54
N ARG A 72 -6.40 -0.93 -28.53
CA ARG A 72 -5.86 -2.14 -27.87
C ARG A 72 -4.65 -1.80 -26.98
N PRO A 73 -4.87 -1.14 -25.84
CA PRO A 73 -3.81 -0.89 -24.90
C PRO A 73 -3.25 -2.20 -24.32
N THR A 74 -1.99 -2.18 -23.91
CA THR A 74 -1.41 -3.33 -23.19
C THR A 74 -2.09 -3.52 -21.84
N THR A 75 -2.09 -4.75 -21.30
CA THR A 75 -2.65 -5.06 -19.97
C THR A 75 -2.14 -4.11 -18.88
N ARG A 76 -0.84 -3.77 -18.92
CA ARG A 76 -0.26 -2.79 -17.98
C ARG A 76 -0.90 -1.41 -18.14
N MET A 77 -1.05 -0.93 -19.36
CA MET A 77 -1.68 0.38 -19.60
C MET A 77 -3.15 0.38 -19.22
N THR A 78 -3.87 -0.71 -19.49
CA THR A 78 -5.26 -0.90 -19.05
C THR A 78 -5.37 -0.76 -17.54
N LEU A 79 -4.52 -1.44 -16.76
CA LEU A 79 -4.47 -1.32 -15.30
C LEU A 79 -4.23 0.14 -14.87
N LEU A 80 -3.23 0.80 -15.44
CA LEU A 80 -2.86 2.18 -15.06
C LEU A 80 -3.98 3.18 -15.40
N MET A 81 -4.61 3.05 -16.56
CA MET A 81 -5.71 3.91 -16.98
C MET A 81 -6.96 3.71 -16.13
N HIS A 82 -7.29 2.47 -15.75
CA HIS A 82 -8.41 2.21 -14.84
C HIS A 82 -8.12 2.72 -13.43
N HIS A 83 -6.90 2.54 -12.92
CA HIS A 83 -6.52 3.12 -11.63
C HIS A 83 -6.64 4.66 -11.65
N ALA A 84 -6.18 5.30 -12.73
CA ALA A 84 -6.32 6.75 -12.87
C ALA A 84 -7.79 7.19 -12.96
N ALA A 85 -8.60 6.51 -13.79
CA ALA A 85 -10.01 6.81 -13.96
C ALA A 85 -10.79 6.76 -12.64
N ALA A 86 -10.56 5.74 -11.84
CA ALA A 86 -11.19 5.60 -10.52
C ALA A 86 -10.94 6.81 -9.59
N LEU A 87 -9.90 7.59 -9.85
CA LEU A 87 -9.51 8.72 -9.00
C LEU A 87 -9.94 10.08 -9.56
N VAL A 88 -10.01 10.22 -10.88
CA VAL A 88 -10.16 11.55 -11.50
C VAL A 88 -11.29 11.66 -12.51
N ASP A 89 -11.89 10.58 -12.96
CA ASP A 89 -12.99 10.61 -13.93
C ASP A 89 -14.31 10.86 -13.16
N GLU A 90 -14.88 12.04 -13.32
CA GLU A 90 -16.08 12.47 -12.56
C GLU A 90 -17.35 11.77 -13.07
N ASP A 91 -17.36 11.33 -14.34
CA ASP A 91 -18.51 10.67 -14.97
C ASP A 91 -18.48 9.13 -14.83
N ALA A 92 -17.39 8.58 -14.30
CA ALA A 92 -17.19 7.16 -14.17
C ALA A 92 -17.59 6.63 -12.78
N ASP A 93 -17.97 5.35 -12.72
CA ASP A 93 -18.08 4.62 -11.46
C ASP A 93 -16.67 4.27 -10.93
N PRO A 94 -16.21 4.90 -9.82
CA PRO A 94 -14.88 4.63 -9.29
C PRO A 94 -14.69 3.17 -8.87
N GLU A 95 -15.71 2.54 -8.31
CA GLU A 95 -15.62 1.15 -7.87
C GLU A 95 -15.39 0.20 -9.04
N HIS A 96 -16.18 0.36 -10.10
CA HIS A 96 -16.03 -0.43 -11.32
C HIS A 96 -14.60 -0.32 -11.88
N HIS A 97 -14.05 0.89 -11.93
CA HIS A 97 -12.71 1.11 -12.42
C HIS A 97 -11.62 0.51 -11.50
N PHE A 98 -11.77 0.61 -10.19
CA PHE A 98 -10.86 -0.09 -9.26
C PHE A 98 -10.92 -1.60 -9.46
N GLN A 99 -12.11 -2.18 -9.62
CA GLN A 99 -12.26 -3.61 -9.87
C GLN A 99 -11.57 -4.03 -11.16
N LEU A 100 -11.77 -3.32 -12.26
CA LEU A 100 -11.10 -3.59 -13.54
C LEU A 100 -9.56 -3.50 -13.42
N ALA A 101 -9.04 -2.57 -12.62
CA ALA A 101 -7.60 -2.45 -12.39
C ALA A 101 -7.02 -3.65 -11.62
N VAL A 102 -7.78 -4.30 -10.73
CA VAL A 102 -7.24 -5.32 -9.80
C VAL A 102 -7.60 -6.76 -10.16
N VAL A 103 -8.71 -6.99 -10.89
CA VAL A 103 -9.24 -8.33 -11.15
C VAL A 103 -8.48 -9.06 -12.26
N ASN A 104 -7.97 -8.35 -13.28
CA ASN A 104 -7.32 -8.99 -14.43
C ASN A 104 -6.15 -9.89 -13.98
N PRO A 105 -6.19 -11.21 -14.22
CA PRO A 105 -5.13 -12.15 -13.81
C PRO A 105 -3.77 -11.80 -14.42
N GLU A 106 -3.74 -11.34 -15.67
CA GLU A 106 -2.50 -10.95 -16.34
C GLU A 106 -1.82 -9.74 -15.69
N ALA A 107 -2.58 -8.92 -14.95
CA ALA A 107 -2.03 -7.81 -14.19
C ALA A 107 -1.10 -8.28 -13.03
N ALA A 108 -1.09 -9.59 -12.71
CA ALA A 108 -0.13 -10.18 -11.77
C ALA A 108 1.34 -9.99 -12.22
N ARG A 109 1.59 -9.78 -13.51
CA ARG A 109 2.93 -9.46 -14.05
C ARG A 109 3.44 -8.08 -13.63
N TRP A 110 2.57 -7.20 -13.12
CA TRP A 110 2.91 -5.86 -12.61
C TRP A 110 2.44 -5.72 -11.16
N PRO A 111 3.08 -6.47 -10.23
CA PRO A 111 2.59 -6.58 -8.85
C PRO A 111 2.62 -5.26 -8.09
N LEU A 112 3.57 -4.37 -8.38
CA LEU A 112 3.66 -3.06 -7.71
C LEU A 112 2.50 -2.14 -8.12
N GLU A 113 2.23 -2.04 -9.42
CA GLU A 113 1.13 -1.21 -9.95
C GLU A 113 -0.23 -1.75 -9.47
N ARG A 114 -0.39 -3.06 -9.47
CA ARG A 114 -1.60 -3.72 -8.97
C ARG A 114 -1.80 -3.49 -7.47
N ALA A 115 -0.74 -3.56 -6.67
CA ALA A 115 -0.79 -3.28 -5.24
C ALA A 115 -1.15 -1.81 -4.97
N ARG A 116 -0.63 -0.86 -5.76
CA ARG A 116 -1.01 0.57 -5.66
C ARG A 116 -2.49 0.80 -6.01
N ALA A 117 -2.99 0.15 -7.05
CA ALA A 117 -4.42 0.23 -7.40
C ALA A 117 -5.32 -0.36 -6.30
N ARG A 118 -4.92 -1.50 -5.72
CA ARG A 118 -5.63 -2.09 -4.56
C ARG A 118 -5.61 -1.21 -3.33
N LEU A 119 -4.49 -0.52 -3.05
CA LEU A 119 -4.43 0.44 -1.96
C LEU A 119 -5.41 1.60 -2.20
N GLY A 120 -5.45 2.14 -3.42
CA GLY A 120 -6.44 3.16 -3.80
C GLY A 120 -7.87 2.69 -3.61
N TYR A 121 -8.18 1.45 -4.03
CA TYR A 121 -9.50 0.84 -3.84
C TYR A 121 -9.86 0.66 -2.36
N ALA A 122 -8.93 0.20 -1.55
CA ALA A 122 -9.14 0.04 -0.11
C ALA A 122 -9.44 1.40 0.57
N ILE A 123 -8.71 2.46 0.21
CA ILE A 123 -8.96 3.81 0.71
C ILE A 123 -10.36 4.28 0.31
N TRP A 124 -10.75 4.03 -0.95
CA TRP A 124 -12.09 4.36 -1.44
C TRP A 124 -13.18 3.60 -0.66
N LEU A 125 -13.05 2.27 -0.50
CA LEU A 125 -13.99 1.43 0.27
C LEU A 125 -14.15 1.93 1.70
N ARG A 126 -13.05 2.24 2.39
CA ARG A 126 -13.09 2.77 3.75
C ARG A 126 -13.87 4.08 3.83
N ARG A 127 -13.64 5.00 2.90
CA ARG A 127 -14.37 6.29 2.84
C ARG A 127 -15.86 6.10 2.57
N HIS A 128 -16.25 5.00 1.90
CA HIS A 128 -17.63 4.61 1.63
C HIS A 128 -18.22 3.67 2.71
N ARG A 129 -17.61 3.67 3.91
CA ARG A 129 -18.09 2.89 5.07
C ARG A 129 -18.15 1.37 4.85
N ARG A 130 -17.25 0.84 4.03
CA ARG A 130 -17.09 -0.61 3.77
C ARG A 130 -15.75 -1.12 4.31
N PRO A 131 -15.52 -1.06 5.65
CA PRO A 131 -14.22 -1.33 6.26
C PRO A 131 -13.77 -2.79 6.15
N LEU A 132 -14.71 -3.75 6.15
CA LEU A 132 -14.36 -5.17 6.01
C LEU A 132 -13.75 -5.47 4.64
N GLU A 133 -14.34 -4.93 3.59
CA GLU A 133 -13.84 -5.10 2.22
C GLU A 133 -12.53 -4.33 2.03
N ALA A 134 -12.42 -3.14 2.62
CA ALA A 134 -11.16 -2.40 2.64
C ALA A 134 -10.02 -3.23 3.27
N ARG A 135 -10.27 -3.87 4.43
CA ARG A 135 -9.28 -4.75 5.09
C ARG A 135 -8.86 -5.92 4.22
N ALA A 136 -9.80 -6.57 3.54
CA ALA A 136 -9.48 -7.66 2.61
C ALA A 136 -8.51 -7.21 1.51
N GLN A 137 -8.73 -6.01 0.93
CA GLN A 137 -7.82 -5.46 -0.06
C GLN A 137 -6.45 -5.10 0.56
N LEU A 138 -6.43 -4.50 1.75
CA LEU A 138 -5.21 -4.08 2.44
C LEU A 138 -4.32 -5.26 2.83
N THR A 139 -4.89 -6.40 3.23
CA THR A 139 -4.13 -7.63 3.50
C THR A 139 -3.37 -8.08 2.26
N VAL A 140 -4.02 -8.12 1.10
CA VAL A 140 -3.37 -8.47 -0.17
C VAL A 140 -2.28 -7.45 -0.56
N VAL A 141 -2.52 -6.15 -0.29
CA VAL A 141 -1.50 -5.10 -0.53
C VAL A 141 -0.29 -5.35 0.36
N LEU A 142 -0.50 -5.61 1.65
CA LEU A 142 0.57 -5.83 2.62
C LEU A 142 1.45 -7.02 2.24
N GLU A 143 0.85 -8.16 1.88
CA GLU A 143 1.58 -9.34 1.42
C GLU A 143 2.41 -9.04 0.16
N ALA A 144 1.80 -8.39 -0.83
CA ALA A 144 2.49 -8.06 -2.08
C ALA A 144 3.63 -7.05 -1.85
N ALA A 145 3.38 -5.99 -1.08
CA ALA A 145 4.34 -4.95 -0.79
C ALA A 145 5.55 -5.47 0.02
N THR A 146 5.30 -6.36 0.99
CA THR A 146 6.35 -7.01 1.78
C THR A 146 7.25 -7.87 0.89
N ARG A 147 6.68 -8.70 0.01
CA ARG A 147 7.44 -9.53 -0.95
C ARG A 147 8.28 -8.68 -1.91
N LEU A 148 7.79 -7.51 -2.28
CA LEU A 148 8.47 -6.58 -3.19
C LEU A 148 9.50 -5.68 -2.48
N GLY A 149 9.58 -5.69 -1.17
CA GLY A 149 10.40 -4.75 -0.40
C GLY A 149 9.93 -3.29 -0.51
N ALA A 150 8.65 -3.06 -0.86
CA ALA A 150 8.08 -1.74 -1.10
C ALA A 150 7.64 -1.08 0.23
N ARG A 151 8.62 -0.64 1.05
CA ARG A 151 8.41 -0.13 2.43
C ARG A 151 7.31 0.93 2.53
N HIS A 152 7.34 1.95 1.69
CA HIS A 152 6.33 3.01 1.73
C HIS A 152 4.90 2.47 1.50
N LEU A 153 4.74 1.44 0.65
CA LEU A 153 3.44 0.83 0.41
C LEU A 153 2.99 -0.01 1.60
N VAL A 154 3.94 -0.67 2.30
CA VAL A 154 3.69 -1.36 3.57
C VAL A 154 3.21 -0.37 4.62
N GLU A 155 3.94 0.73 4.83
CA GLU A 155 3.59 1.79 5.80
C GLU A 155 2.20 2.37 5.51
N SER A 156 1.91 2.65 4.23
CA SER A 156 0.61 3.16 3.81
C SER A 156 -0.52 2.16 4.09
N ALA A 157 -0.31 0.88 3.77
CA ALA A 157 -1.31 -0.17 4.03
C ALA A 157 -1.56 -0.37 5.53
N CYS A 158 -0.51 -0.38 6.34
CA CYS A 158 -0.62 -0.44 7.80
C CYS A 158 -1.37 0.77 8.39
N GLY A 159 -1.10 1.98 7.87
CA GLY A 159 -1.83 3.19 8.26
C GLY A 159 -3.32 3.10 7.97
N GLU A 160 -3.68 2.61 6.79
CA GLU A 160 -5.08 2.42 6.38
C GLU A 160 -5.78 1.28 7.14
N LEU A 161 -5.08 0.20 7.49
CA LEU A 161 -5.61 -0.87 8.36
C LEU A 161 -5.96 -0.33 9.74
N ARG A 162 -5.10 0.47 10.35
CA ARG A 162 -5.39 1.16 11.62
C ARG A 162 -6.58 2.09 11.50
N ALA A 163 -6.66 2.88 10.42
CA ALA A 163 -7.76 3.80 10.17
C ALA A 163 -9.08 3.09 9.81
N SER A 164 -9.04 1.85 9.38
CA SER A 164 -10.22 1.06 9.00
C SER A 164 -11.05 0.57 10.19
N GLY A 165 -10.61 0.86 11.44
CA GLY A 165 -11.31 0.70 12.71
C GLY A 165 -12.60 -0.13 12.68
N VAL A 166 -12.58 -1.39 12.29
CA VAL A 166 -13.56 -2.34 12.80
C VAL A 166 -13.10 -2.61 14.22
N ALA A 167 -13.84 -2.14 15.18
CA ALA A 167 -13.60 -2.42 16.57
C ALA A 167 -13.58 -3.95 16.79
N GLU A 168 -12.43 -4.55 16.74
CA GLU A 168 -12.09 -5.45 17.82
C GLU A 168 -12.03 -4.53 19.04
N ALA A 169 -12.68 -4.93 20.11
CA ALA A 169 -12.88 -4.16 21.33
C ALA A 169 -11.67 -3.31 21.74
N PRO A 170 -11.82 -2.20 22.43
CA PRO A 170 -10.93 -1.05 22.47
C PRO A 170 -9.51 -1.43 22.87
N SER A 171 -8.66 -1.59 21.90
CA SER A 171 -7.24 -1.67 22.07
C SER A 171 -6.62 -0.45 21.38
N SER A 172 -6.82 0.69 22.00
CA SER A 172 -5.90 1.82 21.96
C SER A 172 -4.71 1.50 22.84
N ALA A 173 -4.08 0.36 22.61
CA ALA A 173 -2.83 -0.02 23.24
C ALA A 173 -2.01 -0.70 22.15
N ASP A 174 -0.77 -0.24 21.97
CA ASP A 174 0.35 -1.01 21.43
C ASP A 174 0.09 -2.49 21.73
N PRO A 175 -0.05 -3.41 20.73
CA PRO A 175 -0.28 -4.84 21.00
C PRO A 175 0.73 -5.39 22.01
N LEU A 176 1.89 -4.74 22.09
CA LEU A 176 2.93 -5.04 23.05
C LEU A 176 2.70 -4.40 24.43
N SER A 177 1.70 -3.53 24.61
CA SER A 177 1.46 -2.84 25.88
C SER A 177 1.04 -3.78 27.02
N GLU A 178 0.35 -4.88 26.69
CA GLU A 178 -0.01 -5.92 27.65
C GLU A 178 1.15 -6.87 27.98
N LEU A 179 2.27 -6.71 27.28
CA LEU A 179 3.46 -7.53 27.51
C LEU A 179 4.39 -6.88 28.52
N THR A 180 5.00 -7.72 29.36
CA THR A 180 6.10 -7.26 30.22
C THR A 180 7.28 -6.78 29.38
N ALA A 181 8.16 -5.95 29.94
CA ALA A 181 9.36 -5.47 29.25
C ALA A 181 10.20 -6.61 28.66
N GLN A 182 10.35 -7.70 29.40
CA GLN A 182 11.07 -8.89 28.96
C GLN A 182 10.35 -9.61 27.82
N GLN A 183 9.01 -9.77 27.88
CA GLN A 183 8.22 -10.35 26.81
C GLN A 183 8.30 -9.54 25.53
N ARG A 184 8.23 -8.19 25.62
CA ARG A 184 8.40 -7.29 24.47
C ARG A 184 9.76 -7.47 23.81
N GLN A 185 10.82 -7.58 24.60
CA GLN A 185 12.16 -7.77 24.06
C GLN A 185 12.32 -9.13 23.36
N ILE A 186 11.79 -10.20 23.93
CA ILE A 186 11.76 -11.54 23.32
C ILE A 186 10.99 -11.51 21.99
N VAL A 187 9.82 -10.87 21.96
CA VAL A 187 8.97 -10.76 20.76
C VAL A 187 9.68 -10.00 19.65
N ARG A 188 10.36 -8.89 19.95
CA ARG A 188 11.13 -8.11 18.95
C ARG A 188 12.25 -8.96 18.34
N LEU A 189 13.07 -9.60 19.17
CA LEU A 189 14.16 -10.46 18.69
C LEU A 189 13.64 -11.67 17.89
N ALA A 190 12.49 -12.22 18.29
CA ALA A 190 11.86 -13.31 17.55
C ALA A 190 11.31 -12.85 16.19
N ALA A 191 10.80 -11.63 16.07
CA ALA A 191 10.34 -11.03 14.83
C ALA A 191 11.51 -10.67 13.89
N ASP A 192 12.67 -10.29 14.46
CA ASP A 192 13.91 -10.06 13.71
C ASP A 192 14.54 -11.38 13.20
N GLY A 193 13.92 -12.54 13.52
CA GLY A 193 14.31 -13.84 12.97
C GLY A 193 15.26 -14.67 13.83
N LEU A 194 15.65 -14.20 15.03
CA LEU A 194 16.56 -14.92 15.91
C LEU A 194 15.89 -16.21 16.45
N SER A 195 16.64 -17.31 16.54
CA SER A 195 16.19 -18.55 17.18
C SER A 195 16.04 -18.39 18.70
N ASN A 196 15.30 -19.29 19.35
CA ASN A 196 15.15 -19.27 20.81
C ASN A 196 16.51 -19.39 21.54
N ARG A 197 17.50 -20.04 20.91
CA ARG A 197 18.85 -20.15 21.43
C ARG A 197 19.58 -18.82 21.40
N GLU A 198 19.57 -18.13 20.25
CA GLU A 198 20.20 -16.83 20.09
C GLU A 198 19.56 -15.75 20.99
N ILE A 199 18.22 -15.78 21.12
CA ILE A 199 17.50 -14.92 22.07
C ILE A 199 17.92 -15.23 23.49
N GLY A 200 18.03 -16.51 23.84
CA GLY A 200 18.47 -16.93 25.17
C GLY A 200 19.89 -16.47 25.49
N GLU A 201 20.81 -16.57 24.55
CA GLU A 201 22.20 -16.09 24.68
C GLU A 201 22.23 -14.57 24.89
N GLN A 202 21.42 -13.77 24.17
CA GLN A 202 21.37 -12.31 24.31
C GLN A 202 20.72 -11.84 25.62
N LEU A 203 19.72 -12.59 26.11
CA LEU A 203 18.93 -12.18 27.29
C LEU A 203 19.27 -12.93 28.56
N PHE A 204 20.30 -13.77 28.52
CA PHE A 204 20.72 -14.66 29.62
C PHE A 204 19.59 -15.59 30.11
N LEU A 205 18.82 -16.13 29.15
CA LEU A 205 17.70 -17.06 29.40
C LEU A 205 17.98 -18.43 28.78
N SER A 206 17.33 -19.45 29.32
CA SER A 206 17.35 -20.76 28.65
C SER A 206 16.47 -20.70 27.37
N PRO A 207 16.82 -21.45 26.29
CA PRO A 207 15.98 -21.55 25.10
C PRO A 207 14.56 -22.05 25.41
N ARG A 208 14.40 -22.86 26.45
CA ARG A 208 13.11 -23.36 26.94
C ARG A 208 12.29 -22.20 27.56
N THR A 209 12.93 -21.34 28.34
CA THR A 209 12.30 -20.16 28.94
C THR A 209 11.81 -19.19 27.86
N VAL A 210 12.63 -18.94 26.84
CA VAL A 210 12.24 -18.13 25.67
C VAL A 210 11.00 -18.75 24.97
N GLY A 211 11.00 -20.05 24.75
CA GLY A 211 9.87 -20.78 24.18
C GLY A 211 8.58 -20.61 24.99
N SER A 212 8.69 -20.74 26.34
CA SER A 212 7.55 -20.54 27.25
C SER A 212 7.00 -19.11 27.19
N HIS A 213 7.87 -18.10 27.12
CA HIS A 213 7.44 -16.72 26.96
C HIS A 213 6.69 -16.51 25.63
N LEU A 214 7.22 -17.02 24.52
CA LEU A 214 6.57 -16.92 23.21
C LEU A 214 5.21 -17.62 23.19
N TYR A 215 5.13 -18.82 23.76
CA TYR A 215 3.87 -19.58 23.86
C TYR A 215 2.79 -18.80 24.63
N ASN A 216 3.15 -18.16 25.72
CA ASN A 216 2.23 -17.33 26.53
C ASN A 216 1.87 -16.00 25.90
N VAL A 217 2.69 -15.50 24.97
CA VAL A 217 2.49 -14.21 24.30
C VAL A 217 1.62 -14.35 23.06
N TYR A 218 1.70 -15.47 22.34
CA TYR A 218 0.93 -15.66 21.11
C TYR A 218 -0.59 -15.44 21.29
N PRO A 219 -1.26 -15.98 22.30
CA PRO A 219 -2.67 -15.72 22.53
C PRO A 219 -2.98 -14.24 22.83
N LYS A 220 -2.07 -13.55 23.56
CA LYS A 220 -2.23 -12.12 23.88
C LYS A 220 -2.13 -11.22 22.64
N LEU A 221 -1.30 -11.64 21.66
CA LEU A 221 -1.14 -10.95 20.39
C LEU A 221 -2.13 -11.41 19.31
N GLY A 222 -3.02 -12.35 19.63
CA GLY A 222 -3.99 -12.90 18.68
C GLY A 222 -3.35 -13.67 17.52
N ILE A 223 -2.16 -14.25 17.72
CA ILE A 223 -1.41 -15.00 16.72
C ILE A 223 -1.25 -16.46 17.13
N SER A 224 -1.04 -17.34 16.16
CA SER A 224 -0.85 -18.78 16.39
C SER A 224 0.54 -19.30 16.02
N SER A 225 1.37 -18.48 15.36
CA SER A 225 2.68 -18.90 14.88
C SER A 225 3.73 -17.78 14.95
N ARG A 226 5.01 -18.18 15.03
CA ARG A 226 6.15 -17.27 15.05
C ARG A 226 6.25 -16.38 13.80
N HIS A 227 5.87 -16.88 12.64
CA HIS A 227 5.91 -16.11 11.40
C HIS A 227 5.02 -14.88 11.46
N GLN A 228 3.89 -14.97 12.15
CA GLN A 228 2.95 -13.85 12.31
C GLN A 228 3.50 -12.72 13.20
N LEU A 229 4.52 -12.98 14.04
CA LEU A 229 5.20 -11.93 14.81
C LEU A 229 5.86 -10.89 13.90
N ARG A 230 6.48 -11.33 12.81
CA ARG A 230 7.14 -10.45 11.87
C ARG A 230 6.13 -9.52 11.19
N ASP A 231 5.00 -10.07 10.77
CA ASP A 231 3.95 -9.32 10.09
C ASP A 231 3.31 -8.27 11.03
N LEU A 232 3.13 -8.65 12.28
CA LEU A 232 2.55 -7.79 13.32
C LEU A 232 3.47 -6.59 13.65
N LEU A 233 4.79 -6.77 13.72
CA LEU A 233 5.75 -5.73 14.07
C LEU A 233 6.24 -4.90 12.87
N VAL A 234 6.02 -5.35 11.64
CA VAL A 234 6.30 -4.52 10.44
C VAL A 234 5.39 -3.29 10.39
N CYS A 235 4.20 -3.37 10.98
CA CYS A 235 3.27 -2.24 11.09
C CYS A 235 3.62 -1.23 12.21
N GLU A 236 4.59 -1.53 13.09
CA GLU A 236 4.99 -0.67 14.22
C GLU A 236 6.28 0.15 13.97
N LYS A 237 7.05 -0.17 12.94
CA LYS A 237 8.24 0.59 12.54
C LYS A 237 7.89 1.62 11.48
#